data_7443c92ec7e386b7f10eff4a6b924dfb
#
_entry.id   7443c92ec7e386b7f10eff4a6b924dfb
#
_cell.length_a   1.000
_cell.length_b   1.000
_cell.length_c   1.000
_cell.angle_alpha   90.00
_cell.angle_beta   90.00
_cell.angle_gamma   90.00
#
_symmetry.space_group_name_H-M   'P 1'
#
loop_
_entity.id
_entity.type
_entity.pdbx_description
1 polymer ?
#
loop_
_entity_poly.entity_id
_entity_poly.type
_entity_poly.pdbx_seq_one_letter_code
_entity_poly.pdbx_strand_id
1 'polypeptide(L)'
;MPASEGPSATVDDPAHELLDADRAVERPGCPLATPRTVWRDFGTPYLVNGLIGLIFSASGPVAIILAAGSAGHLSTAELTSWIFGVFVLNGILTLVASWVYRMPLAFAWTIPGTVLVGSSLQHLSWGEVLGEFLVTGGLIALVGATGRVRQVMSALPTPIVMAMVAGVFLQFGVDVVDSVGANPAVSLPIIVVFFVLLGSATLRRWVPPIIGAFVAGGVAVAISGGFHLGERATSSIAAPAFQAPEFSLRAIFELVVPLAITVIVVQNGQGVAVLRSAGHRAPVNVLTVACGIWSMAAASIGAISTCLAGPTNALLVAGGARQRQYTAGLTFGVLAVLVGVFAPVFVELMLAMPAAFIATIGGLALLGALQNAFRAAFEARFTLGALVTFLVSISDLSVLNIGAPFWGLVAGVLVSWIVERRDFAR
;
A
#
# COMPACT_ATOMS: atom_id res chain seq x y z
N MET A 1 16.91 -43.01 37.80
CA MET A 1 15.60 -42.75 37.21
C MET A 1 15.69 -41.38 36.58
N PRO A 2 15.68 -41.23 35.23
CA PRO A 2 15.58 -39.94 34.57
C PRO A 2 14.10 -39.54 34.43
N ALA A 3 13.85 -38.28 34.70
CA ALA A 3 12.55 -37.66 34.61
C ALA A 3 12.07 -37.66 33.15
N SER A 4 10.79 -38.07 32.96
CA SER A 4 10.10 -38.06 31.69
C SER A 4 9.86 -36.63 31.21
N GLU A 5 10.53 -36.22 30.15
CA GLU A 5 10.13 -35.04 29.37
C GLU A 5 8.75 -35.27 28.76
N GLY A 6 7.80 -34.45 29.15
CA GLY A 6 6.48 -34.41 28.54
C GLY A 6 6.56 -33.94 27.08
N PRO A 7 5.63 -34.37 26.21
CA PRO A 7 5.69 -34.04 24.79
C PRO A 7 5.63 -32.52 24.56
N SER A 8 6.65 -32.00 23.92
CA SER A 8 6.65 -30.64 23.38
C SER A 8 5.46 -30.51 22.42
N ALA A 9 4.56 -29.59 22.70
CA ALA A 9 3.45 -29.27 21.81
C ALA A 9 4.00 -28.92 20.43
N THR A 10 3.81 -29.82 19.48
CA THR A 10 4.13 -29.63 18.07
C THR A 10 3.23 -28.53 17.51
N VAL A 11 3.86 -27.50 16.99
CA VAL A 11 3.26 -26.23 16.57
C VAL A 11 2.49 -26.34 15.22
N ASP A 12 2.37 -27.50 14.63
CA ASP A 12 1.79 -27.70 13.30
C ASP A 12 0.71 -28.79 13.30
N ASP A 13 -0.46 -28.47 13.89
CA ASP A 13 -1.67 -29.26 13.64
C ASP A 13 -2.51 -28.53 12.57
N PRO A 14 -2.57 -29.06 11.31
CA PRO A 14 -3.40 -28.48 10.26
C PRO A 14 -4.90 -28.46 10.62
N ALA A 15 -5.36 -29.30 11.55
CA ALA A 15 -6.74 -29.27 12.04
C ALA A 15 -7.04 -27.99 12.84
N HIS A 16 -6.07 -27.43 13.56
CA HIS A 16 -6.22 -26.15 14.27
C HIS A 16 -6.27 -24.94 13.32
N GLU A 17 -5.62 -25.05 12.15
CA GLU A 17 -5.66 -24.01 11.12
C GLU A 17 -7.04 -23.94 10.44
N LEU A 18 -7.73 -25.08 10.31
CA LEU A 18 -9.08 -25.18 9.75
C LEU A 18 -10.15 -24.65 10.71
N LEU A 19 -9.99 -24.86 12.03
CA LEU A 19 -10.96 -24.43 13.03
C LEU A 19 -11.01 -22.90 13.24
N ASP A 20 -9.91 -22.19 13.04
CA ASP A 20 -9.86 -20.72 13.09
C ASP A 20 -10.21 -20.05 11.75
N ALA A 21 -10.16 -20.76 10.64
CA ALA A 21 -10.46 -20.25 9.31
C ALA A 21 -11.95 -19.88 9.12
N ASP A 22 -12.85 -20.53 9.87
CA ASP A 22 -14.31 -20.33 9.75
C ASP A 22 -14.89 -19.33 10.76
N ARG A 23 -14.06 -18.74 11.64
CA ARG A 23 -14.56 -17.71 12.57
C ARG A 23 -14.49 -16.33 11.92
N ALA A 24 -15.65 -15.65 11.89
CA ALA A 24 -15.74 -14.26 11.45
C ALA A 24 -14.86 -13.32 12.31
N VAL A 25 -14.62 -13.69 13.59
CA VAL A 25 -13.80 -12.93 14.53
C VAL A 25 -12.66 -13.81 15.06
N GLU A 26 -11.45 -13.53 14.59
CA GLU A 26 -10.23 -14.19 15.07
C GLU A 26 -9.72 -13.49 16.34
N ARG A 27 -9.64 -14.23 17.44
CA ARG A 27 -9.22 -13.68 18.74
C ARG A 27 -7.69 -13.61 18.85
N PRO A 28 -7.14 -12.63 19.60
CA PRO A 28 -5.70 -12.61 19.91
C PRO A 28 -5.26 -13.92 20.57
N GLY A 29 -4.20 -14.53 20.06
CA GLY A 29 -3.64 -15.79 20.59
C GLY A 29 -2.81 -15.60 21.87
N CYS A 30 -2.64 -14.38 22.36
CA CYS A 30 -1.86 -14.04 23.56
C CYS A 30 -2.50 -12.86 24.32
N PRO A 31 -2.24 -12.74 25.63
CA PRO A 31 -2.75 -11.63 26.43
C PRO A 31 -2.14 -10.30 25.94
N LEU A 32 -2.88 -9.19 26.17
CA LEU A 32 -2.43 -7.84 25.84
C LEU A 32 -1.06 -7.55 26.43
N ALA A 33 -0.20 -6.89 25.66
CA ALA A 33 1.09 -6.46 26.15
C ALA A 33 0.92 -5.35 27.22
N THR A 34 1.50 -5.56 28.40
CA THR A 34 1.57 -4.48 29.42
C THR A 34 2.66 -3.49 29.04
N PRO A 35 2.65 -2.24 29.53
CA PRO A 35 3.74 -1.29 29.29
C PRO A 35 5.10 -1.83 29.66
N ARG A 36 5.20 -2.61 30.75
CA ARG A 36 6.45 -3.29 31.15
C ARG A 36 6.91 -4.33 30.14
N THR A 37 5.95 -5.08 29.56
CA THR A 37 6.25 -6.07 28.51
C THR A 37 6.73 -5.38 27.24
N VAL A 38 6.08 -4.30 26.81
CA VAL A 38 6.50 -3.51 25.65
C VAL A 38 7.92 -2.99 25.85
N TRP A 39 8.22 -2.40 27.00
CA TRP A 39 9.55 -1.87 27.29
C TRP A 39 10.62 -2.96 27.30
N ARG A 40 10.36 -4.12 27.88
CA ARG A 40 11.26 -5.27 27.86
C ARG A 40 11.49 -5.83 26.46
N ASP A 41 10.44 -5.88 25.65
CA ASP A 41 10.49 -6.45 24.31
C ASP A 41 11.03 -5.46 23.28
N PHE A 42 11.09 -4.17 23.62
CA PHE A 42 11.65 -3.12 22.79
C PHE A 42 13.16 -3.30 22.60
N GLY A 43 13.71 -2.84 21.46
CA GLY A 43 15.14 -2.92 21.18
C GLY A 43 15.51 -2.30 19.85
N THR A 44 16.80 -2.03 19.67
CA THR A 44 17.37 -1.35 18.50
C THR A 44 16.93 -1.95 17.15
N PRO A 45 16.92 -3.29 16.94
CA PRO A 45 16.50 -3.84 15.66
C PRO A 45 15.05 -3.48 15.29
N TYR A 46 14.15 -3.47 16.27
CA TYR A 46 12.73 -3.17 16.04
C TYR A 46 12.50 -1.67 15.82
N LEU A 47 13.24 -0.81 16.56
CA LEU A 47 13.25 0.63 16.32
C LEU A 47 13.70 0.94 14.89
N VAL A 48 14.81 0.35 14.46
CA VAL A 48 15.36 0.56 13.11
C VAL A 48 14.39 0.05 12.04
N ASN A 49 13.81 -1.13 12.22
CA ASN A 49 12.84 -1.68 11.26
C ASN A 49 11.60 -0.78 11.15
N GLY A 50 11.07 -0.29 12.27
CA GLY A 50 9.93 0.65 12.27
C GLY A 50 10.27 1.97 11.59
N LEU A 51 11.46 2.51 11.84
CA LEU A 51 11.96 3.74 11.21
C LEU A 51 12.15 3.55 9.69
N ILE A 52 12.77 2.44 9.25
CA ILE A 52 12.95 2.14 7.83
C ILE A 52 11.59 1.97 7.14
N GLY A 53 10.64 1.29 7.79
CA GLY A 53 9.26 1.16 7.30
C GLY A 53 8.59 2.53 7.10
N LEU A 54 8.76 3.45 8.05
CA LEU A 54 8.24 4.83 7.91
C LEU A 54 8.91 5.57 6.76
N ILE A 55 10.24 5.58 6.69
CA ILE A 55 10.98 6.30 5.65
C ILE A 55 10.57 5.77 4.27
N PHE A 56 10.41 4.44 4.12
CA PHE A 56 9.87 3.85 2.91
C PHE A 56 8.48 4.40 2.58
N SER A 57 7.55 4.38 3.55
CA SER A 57 6.17 4.83 3.33
C SER A 57 6.09 6.34 3.06
N ALA A 58 6.93 7.15 3.70
CA ALA A 58 6.96 8.60 3.56
C ALA A 58 7.72 9.09 2.31
N SER A 59 8.44 8.23 1.59
CA SER A 59 9.17 8.62 0.38
C SER A 59 8.36 8.33 -0.90
N GLY A 60 8.61 7.21 -1.56
CA GLY A 60 7.98 6.85 -2.83
C GLY A 60 6.45 6.81 -2.80
N PRO A 61 5.81 6.09 -1.85
CA PRO A 61 4.36 6.02 -1.78
C PRO A 61 3.66 7.38 -1.64
N VAL A 62 4.25 8.34 -0.94
CA VAL A 62 3.68 9.71 -0.86
C VAL A 62 3.82 10.45 -2.18
N ALA A 63 4.92 10.28 -2.92
CA ALA A 63 5.07 10.88 -4.24
C ALA A 63 3.92 10.46 -5.19
N ILE A 64 3.40 9.23 -5.03
CA ILE A 64 2.27 8.74 -5.81
C ILE A 64 0.96 9.44 -5.42
N ILE A 65 0.72 9.72 -4.12
CA ILE A 65 -0.42 10.53 -3.67
C ILE A 65 -0.34 11.93 -4.28
N LEU A 66 0.84 12.55 -4.24
CA LEU A 66 1.03 13.90 -4.80
C LEU A 66 0.83 13.92 -6.31
N ALA A 67 1.34 12.91 -7.03
CA ALA A 67 1.12 12.78 -8.46
C ALA A 67 -0.37 12.60 -8.79
N ALA A 68 -1.08 11.71 -8.09
CA ALA A 68 -2.50 11.48 -8.26
C ALA A 68 -3.33 12.73 -7.95
N GLY A 69 -3.04 13.39 -6.84
CA GLY A 69 -3.75 14.61 -6.46
C GLY A 69 -3.45 15.80 -7.37
N SER A 70 -2.23 15.93 -7.87
CA SER A 70 -1.87 16.93 -8.87
C SER A 70 -2.60 16.71 -10.20
N ALA A 71 -2.71 15.43 -10.64
CA ALA A 71 -3.49 15.08 -11.83
C ALA A 71 -4.99 15.41 -11.68
N GLY A 72 -5.52 15.31 -10.46
CA GLY A 72 -6.88 15.69 -10.10
C GLY A 72 -7.04 17.17 -9.73
N HIS A 73 -6.00 18.01 -9.87
CA HIS A 73 -6.02 19.42 -9.49
C HIS A 73 -6.45 19.70 -8.04
N LEU A 74 -6.12 18.77 -7.12
CA LEU A 74 -6.43 18.94 -5.71
C LEU A 74 -5.66 20.09 -5.10
N SER A 75 -6.32 20.85 -4.23
CA SER A 75 -5.71 21.93 -3.48
C SER A 75 -4.67 21.41 -2.47
N THR A 76 -3.76 22.27 -2.03
CA THR A 76 -2.78 21.94 -0.98
C THR A 76 -3.47 21.48 0.32
N ALA A 77 -4.64 22.03 0.63
CA ALA A 77 -5.42 21.66 1.81
C ALA A 77 -5.96 20.22 1.69
N GLU A 78 -6.49 19.84 0.53
CA GLU A 78 -6.97 18.48 0.25
C GLU A 78 -5.83 17.46 0.28
N LEU A 79 -4.70 17.77 -0.36
CA LEU A 79 -3.49 16.94 -0.32
C LEU A 79 -2.95 16.77 1.10
N THR A 80 -2.93 17.85 1.87
CA THR A 80 -2.50 17.81 3.29
C THR A 80 -3.45 16.94 4.11
N SER A 81 -4.76 17.07 3.91
CA SER A 81 -5.77 16.25 4.58
C SER A 81 -5.65 14.78 4.18
N TRP A 82 -5.42 14.49 2.91
CA TRP A 82 -5.16 13.12 2.42
C TRP A 82 -3.93 12.51 3.12
N ILE A 83 -2.80 13.21 3.12
CA ILE A 83 -1.57 12.73 3.77
C ILE A 83 -1.75 12.60 5.28
N PHE A 84 -2.42 13.55 5.94
CA PHE A 84 -2.81 13.42 7.35
C PHE A 84 -3.58 12.11 7.56
N GLY A 85 -4.64 11.87 6.79
CA GLY A 85 -5.50 10.70 6.93
C GLY A 85 -4.76 9.38 6.76
N VAL A 86 -3.96 9.24 5.71
CA VAL A 86 -3.22 7.99 5.46
C VAL A 86 -2.13 7.71 6.50
N PHE A 87 -1.55 8.74 7.13
CA PHE A 87 -0.53 8.53 8.14
C PHE A 87 -1.11 8.43 9.56
N VAL A 88 -1.98 9.36 9.95
CA VAL A 88 -2.51 9.37 11.34
C VAL A 88 -3.45 8.21 11.56
N LEU A 89 -4.45 8.03 10.69
CA LEU A 89 -5.44 6.97 10.92
C LEU A 89 -4.80 5.58 10.80
N ASN A 90 -3.97 5.35 9.77
CA ASN A 90 -3.27 4.07 9.63
C ASN A 90 -2.22 3.85 10.71
N GLY A 91 -1.55 4.92 11.19
CA GLY A 91 -0.64 4.87 12.32
C GLY A 91 -1.36 4.42 13.60
N ILE A 92 -2.53 5.00 13.89
CA ILE A 92 -3.36 4.59 15.04
C ILE A 92 -3.81 3.13 14.90
N LEU A 93 -4.31 2.72 13.73
CA LEU A 93 -4.71 1.34 13.50
C LEU A 93 -3.53 0.38 13.68
N THR A 94 -2.36 0.73 13.16
CA THR A 94 -1.12 -0.03 13.34
C THR A 94 -0.75 -0.18 14.82
N LEU A 95 -0.81 0.90 15.60
CA LEU A 95 -0.55 0.87 17.04
C LEU A 95 -1.50 -0.09 17.75
N VAL A 96 -2.80 0.09 17.54
CA VAL A 96 -3.83 -0.73 18.20
C VAL A 96 -3.72 -2.19 17.80
N ALA A 97 -3.65 -2.49 16.50
CA ALA A 97 -3.60 -3.86 16.02
C ALA A 97 -2.29 -4.56 16.41
N SER A 98 -1.14 -3.88 16.31
CA SER A 98 0.15 -4.46 16.71
C SER A 98 0.19 -4.73 18.22
N TRP A 99 -0.40 -3.86 19.03
CA TRP A 99 -0.48 -4.05 20.46
C TRP A 99 -1.42 -5.20 20.86
N VAL A 100 -2.61 -5.25 20.27
CA VAL A 100 -3.64 -6.24 20.58
C VAL A 100 -3.21 -7.65 20.16
N TYR A 101 -2.71 -7.81 18.94
CA TYR A 101 -2.33 -9.11 18.39
C TYR A 101 -0.87 -9.50 18.66
N ARG A 102 -0.06 -8.61 19.21
CA ARG A 102 1.38 -8.78 19.39
C ARG A 102 2.11 -9.25 18.13
N MET A 103 1.69 -8.68 16.99
CA MET A 103 2.27 -8.91 15.67
C MET A 103 2.67 -7.58 15.04
N PRO A 104 3.66 -7.54 14.14
CA PRO A 104 4.05 -6.32 13.44
C PRO A 104 3.05 -6.02 12.30
N LEU A 105 1.87 -5.52 12.64
CA LEU A 105 0.79 -5.26 11.70
C LEU A 105 0.86 -3.81 11.21
N ALA A 106 1.54 -3.57 10.08
CA ALA A 106 1.60 -2.25 9.47
C ALA A 106 0.43 -2.03 8.52
N PHE A 107 -0.40 -1.05 8.87
CA PHE A 107 -1.43 -0.53 7.98
C PHE A 107 -0.93 0.73 7.27
N ALA A 108 -1.26 0.83 6.01
CA ALA A 108 -1.03 1.99 5.17
C ALA A 108 -2.18 2.08 4.15
N TRP A 109 -1.97 2.75 3.04
CA TRP A 109 -2.97 2.89 1.98
C TRP A 109 -2.63 2.02 0.77
N THR A 110 -3.63 1.76 -0.07
CA THR A 110 -3.44 0.98 -1.28
C THR A 110 -2.71 1.80 -2.34
N ILE A 111 -1.46 1.45 -2.63
CA ILE A 111 -0.67 2.11 -3.67
C ILE A 111 -1.31 1.90 -5.06
N PRO A 112 -1.67 0.66 -5.48
CA PRO A 112 -2.36 0.47 -6.76
C PRO A 112 -3.67 1.23 -6.84
N GLY A 113 -4.41 1.30 -5.72
CA GLY A 113 -5.64 2.09 -5.64
C GLY A 113 -5.39 3.59 -5.82
N THR A 114 -4.30 4.14 -5.25
CA THR A 114 -3.94 5.55 -5.43
C THR A 114 -3.70 5.89 -6.91
N VAL A 115 -3.05 4.98 -7.63
CA VAL A 115 -2.80 5.16 -9.08
C VAL A 115 -4.10 5.12 -9.88
N LEU A 116 -5.02 4.18 -9.55
CA LEU A 116 -6.35 4.12 -10.15
C LEU A 116 -7.12 5.43 -9.94
N VAL A 117 -7.10 5.94 -8.71
CA VAL A 117 -7.74 7.22 -8.35
C VAL A 117 -7.16 8.37 -9.17
N GLY A 118 -5.83 8.44 -9.33
CA GLY A 118 -5.18 9.49 -10.12
C GLY A 118 -5.67 9.53 -11.57
N SER A 119 -5.90 8.38 -12.21
CA SER A 119 -6.47 8.31 -13.56
C SER A 119 -7.95 8.71 -13.59
N SER A 120 -8.73 8.30 -12.59
CA SER A 120 -10.16 8.60 -12.52
C SER A 120 -10.44 10.07 -12.22
N LEU A 121 -9.57 10.75 -11.48
CA LEU A 121 -9.66 12.19 -11.20
C LEU A 121 -9.56 13.09 -12.44
N GLN A 122 -9.13 12.55 -13.57
CA GLN A 122 -9.17 13.31 -14.85
C GLN A 122 -10.60 13.58 -15.35
N HIS A 123 -11.60 12.85 -14.84
CA HIS A 123 -12.98 12.92 -15.32
C HIS A 123 -14.05 12.73 -14.22
N LEU A 124 -13.66 12.38 -13.01
CA LEU A 124 -14.53 12.35 -11.83
C LEU A 124 -14.22 13.55 -10.93
N SER A 125 -15.24 14.06 -10.25
CA SER A 125 -15.04 15.06 -9.21
C SER A 125 -14.41 14.42 -7.97
N TRP A 126 -13.72 15.23 -7.17
CA TRP A 126 -13.16 14.75 -5.90
C TRP A 126 -14.24 14.24 -4.95
N GLY A 127 -15.42 14.88 -4.91
CA GLY A 127 -16.56 14.44 -4.14
C GLY A 127 -17.04 13.04 -4.52
N GLU A 128 -17.12 12.73 -5.85
CA GLU A 128 -17.46 11.40 -6.35
C GLU A 128 -16.45 10.34 -5.93
N VAL A 129 -15.15 10.66 -5.96
CA VAL A 129 -14.09 9.76 -5.50
C VAL A 129 -14.20 9.49 -4.00
N LEU A 130 -14.56 10.49 -3.19
CA LEU A 130 -14.79 10.31 -1.74
C LEU A 130 -16.01 9.42 -1.46
N GLY A 131 -17.09 9.60 -2.24
CA GLY A 131 -18.26 8.73 -2.17
C GLY A 131 -17.92 7.27 -2.47
N GLU A 132 -17.07 7.06 -3.47
CA GLU A 132 -16.56 5.74 -3.81
C GLU A 132 -15.68 5.14 -2.69
N PHE A 133 -14.79 5.91 -2.06
CA PHE A 133 -13.99 5.43 -0.93
C PHE A 133 -14.87 4.94 0.22
N LEU A 134 -15.99 5.61 0.50
CA LEU A 134 -16.95 5.17 1.50
C LEU A 134 -17.60 3.84 1.12
N VAL A 135 -18.08 3.71 -0.13
CA VAL A 135 -18.73 2.48 -0.62
C VAL A 135 -17.72 1.32 -0.63
N THR A 136 -16.51 1.56 -1.10
CA THR A 136 -15.42 0.57 -1.07
C THR A 136 -15.09 0.15 0.36
N GLY A 137 -14.97 1.09 1.29
CA GLY A 137 -14.76 0.79 2.71
C GLY A 137 -15.87 -0.09 3.29
N GLY A 138 -17.13 0.23 2.97
CA GLY A 138 -18.30 -0.56 3.36
C GLY A 138 -18.26 -1.98 2.77
N LEU A 139 -17.92 -2.13 1.49
CA LEU A 139 -17.77 -3.42 0.83
C LEU A 139 -16.65 -4.27 1.48
N ILE A 140 -15.48 -3.66 1.74
CA ILE A 140 -14.35 -4.34 2.39
C ILE A 140 -14.75 -4.81 3.80
N ALA A 141 -15.42 -3.95 4.59
CA ALA A 141 -15.91 -4.30 5.93
C ALA A 141 -16.91 -5.45 5.88
N LEU A 142 -17.85 -5.39 4.93
CA LEU A 142 -18.86 -6.43 4.71
C LEU A 142 -18.20 -7.78 4.37
N VAL A 143 -17.26 -7.79 3.42
CA VAL A 143 -16.51 -9.00 3.05
C VAL A 143 -15.77 -9.56 4.25
N GLY A 144 -15.09 -8.70 5.03
CA GLY A 144 -14.43 -9.10 6.28
C GLY A 144 -15.37 -9.74 7.28
N ALA A 145 -16.55 -9.13 7.48
CA ALA A 145 -17.57 -9.60 8.42
C ALA A 145 -18.19 -10.95 8.03
N THR A 146 -18.18 -11.32 6.75
CA THR A 146 -18.66 -12.65 6.31
C THR A 146 -17.77 -13.80 6.78
N GLY A 147 -16.54 -13.53 7.24
CA GLY A 147 -15.55 -14.56 7.56
C GLY A 147 -14.95 -15.29 6.35
N ARG A 148 -15.30 -14.87 5.13
CA ARG A 148 -14.92 -15.55 3.88
C ARG A 148 -13.81 -14.84 3.09
N VAL A 149 -13.02 -13.98 3.75
CA VAL A 149 -11.98 -13.19 3.07
C VAL A 149 -11.00 -14.08 2.28
N ARG A 150 -10.59 -15.22 2.86
CA ARG A 150 -9.67 -16.15 2.17
C ARG A 150 -10.29 -16.72 0.90
N GLN A 151 -11.61 -17.01 0.90
CA GLN A 151 -12.32 -17.49 -0.30
C GLN A 151 -12.37 -16.39 -1.37
N VAL A 152 -12.64 -15.13 -0.96
CA VAL A 152 -12.63 -13.99 -1.88
C VAL A 152 -11.23 -13.76 -2.46
N MET A 153 -10.19 -13.84 -1.63
CA MET A 153 -8.80 -13.72 -2.09
C MET A 153 -8.41 -14.79 -3.11
N SER A 154 -8.98 -16.01 -3.00
CA SER A 154 -8.70 -17.11 -3.93
C SER A 154 -9.64 -17.19 -5.12
N ALA A 155 -10.75 -16.44 -5.13
CA ALA A 155 -11.76 -16.48 -6.21
C ALA A 155 -11.27 -15.85 -7.52
N LEU A 156 -10.40 -14.86 -7.45
CA LEU A 156 -9.81 -14.23 -8.62
C LEU A 156 -8.43 -14.83 -8.90
N PRO A 157 -8.16 -15.26 -10.15
CA PRO A 157 -6.82 -15.72 -10.51
C PRO A 157 -5.79 -14.62 -10.29
N THR A 158 -4.83 -14.88 -9.41
CA THR A 158 -3.75 -13.94 -9.09
C THR A 158 -3.05 -13.37 -10.35
N PRO A 159 -2.75 -14.15 -11.42
CA PRO A 159 -2.16 -13.64 -12.64
C PRO A 159 -2.97 -12.52 -13.28
N ILE A 160 -4.28 -12.66 -13.36
CA ILE A 160 -5.17 -11.65 -13.97
C ILE A 160 -5.15 -10.36 -13.14
N VAL A 161 -5.27 -10.47 -11.81
CA VAL A 161 -5.20 -9.31 -10.90
C VAL A 161 -3.85 -8.60 -11.00
N MET A 162 -2.75 -9.38 -11.03
CA MET A 162 -1.40 -8.82 -11.12
C MET A 162 -1.11 -8.20 -12.49
N ALA A 163 -1.75 -8.68 -13.55
CA ALA A 163 -1.69 -8.07 -14.88
C ALA A 163 -2.36 -6.68 -14.89
N MET A 164 -3.51 -6.52 -14.21
CA MET A 164 -4.13 -5.21 -14.02
C MET A 164 -3.17 -4.27 -13.26
N VAL A 165 -2.58 -4.75 -12.17
CA VAL A 165 -1.61 -3.95 -11.39
C VAL A 165 -0.39 -3.56 -12.23
N ALA A 166 0.12 -4.48 -13.07
CA ALA A 166 1.22 -4.18 -13.98
C ALA A 166 0.84 -3.08 -14.98
N GLY A 167 -0.37 -3.15 -15.55
CA GLY A 167 -0.88 -2.11 -16.47
C GLY A 167 -0.97 -0.75 -15.79
N VAL A 168 -1.56 -0.71 -14.60
CA VAL A 168 -1.72 0.53 -13.81
C VAL A 168 -0.36 1.13 -13.40
N PHE A 169 0.64 0.31 -13.09
CA PHE A 169 1.97 0.80 -12.69
C PHE A 169 2.87 1.17 -13.87
N LEU A 170 2.58 0.70 -15.08
CA LEU A 170 3.43 0.89 -16.24
C LEU A 170 3.72 2.36 -16.50
N GLN A 171 2.69 3.22 -16.43
CA GLN A 171 2.84 4.65 -16.69
C GLN A 171 3.88 5.29 -15.77
N PHE A 172 3.90 4.92 -14.48
CA PHE A 172 4.92 5.44 -13.56
C PHE A 172 6.34 5.02 -13.95
N GLY A 173 6.49 3.82 -14.54
CA GLY A 173 7.77 3.39 -15.10
C GLY A 173 8.18 4.22 -16.33
N VAL A 174 7.21 4.55 -17.19
CA VAL A 174 7.42 5.42 -18.37
C VAL A 174 7.76 6.84 -17.92
N ASP A 175 7.06 7.37 -16.91
CA ASP A 175 7.30 8.72 -16.37
C ASP A 175 8.74 8.92 -15.86
N VAL A 176 9.41 7.85 -15.37
CA VAL A 176 10.85 7.92 -15.03
C VAL A 176 11.69 8.25 -16.27
N VAL A 177 11.39 7.64 -17.40
CA VAL A 177 12.13 7.86 -18.65
C VAL A 177 11.83 9.28 -19.17
N ASP A 178 10.56 9.67 -19.18
CA ASP A 178 10.13 10.97 -19.67
C ASP A 178 10.68 12.12 -18.81
N SER A 179 10.81 11.89 -17.50
CA SER A 179 11.39 12.87 -16.57
C SER A 179 12.85 13.19 -16.89
N VAL A 180 13.60 12.26 -17.51
CA VAL A 180 14.97 12.52 -17.98
C VAL A 180 14.98 13.51 -19.14
N GLY A 181 14.01 13.40 -20.04
CA GLY A 181 13.84 14.38 -21.13
C GLY A 181 13.41 15.76 -20.62
N ALA A 182 12.55 15.79 -19.61
CA ALA A 182 12.00 17.02 -19.06
C ALA A 182 13.02 17.80 -18.19
N ASN A 183 13.76 17.11 -17.32
CA ASN A 183 14.75 17.73 -16.43
C ASN A 183 15.90 16.76 -16.08
N PRO A 184 16.88 16.57 -16.99
CA PRO A 184 17.97 15.64 -16.77
C PRO A 184 18.85 15.98 -15.57
N ALA A 185 18.97 17.26 -15.23
CA ALA A 185 19.77 17.73 -14.08
C ALA A 185 19.26 17.19 -12.75
N VAL A 186 17.96 16.95 -12.62
CA VAL A 186 17.33 16.40 -11.44
C VAL A 186 17.16 14.88 -11.56
N SER A 187 16.64 14.38 -12.69
CA SER A 187 16.26 12.97 -12.83
C SER A 187 17.46 12.02 -12.93
N LEU A 188 18.54 12.41 -13.64
CA LEU A 188 19.71 11.52 -13.77
C LEU A 188 20.43 11.24 -12.44
N PRO A 189 20.72 12.21 -11.56
CA PRO A 189 21.30 11.92 -10.25
C PRO A 189 20.44 10.96 -9.40
N ILE A 190 19.11 11.13 -9.42
CA ILE A 190 18.16 10.26 -8.73
C ILE A 190 18.29 8.82 -9.23
N ILE A 191 18.20 8.63 -10.56
CA ILE A 191 18.25 7.33 -11.22
C ILE A 191 19.60 6.65 -10.97
N VAL A 192 20.70 7.37 -11.18
CA VAL A 192 22.06 6.82 -11.02
C VAL A 192 22.28 6.36 -9.58
N VAL A 193 21.96 7.20 -8.59
CA VAL A 193 22.15 6.83 -7.18
C VAL A 193 21.25 5.65 -6.80
N PHE A 194 19.99 5.61 -7.29
CA PHE A 194 19.11 4.48 -7.06
C PHE A 194 19.70 3.17 -7.54
N PHE A 195 20.15 3.09 -8.80
CA PHE A 195 20.70 1.86 -9.39
C PHE A 195 22.07 1.49 -8.83
N VAL A 196 22.92 2.44 -8.50
CA VAL A 196 24.22 2.18 -7.83
C VAL A 196 23.97 1.56 -6.45
N LEU A 197 23.04 2.10 -5.65
CA LEU A 197 22.67 1.54 -4.36
C LEU A 197 21.99 0.18 -4.51
N LEU A 198 21.11 0.02 -5.49
CA LEU A 198 20.41 -1.24 -5.75
C LEU A 198 21.39 -2.35 -6.17
N GLY A 199 22.38 -2.04 -7.00
CA GLY A 199 23.38 -2.98 -7.50
C GLY A 199 24.45 -3.37 -6.48
N SER A 200 24.67 -2.56 -5.44
CA SER A 200 25.69 -2.82 -4.43
C SER A 200 25.10 -3.39 -3.14
N ALA A 201 25.33 -4.68 -2.88
CA ALA A 201 24.86 -5.34 -1.65
C ALA A 201 25.42 -4.66 -0.38
N THR A 202 26.65 -4.13 -0.44
CA THR A 202 27.30 -3.44 0.67
C THR A 202 26.64 -2.10 0.96
N LEU A 203 26.43 -1.26 -0.05
CA LEU A 203 25.83 0.07 0.12
C LEU A 203 24.35 -0.03 0.52
N ARG A 204 23.60 -0.94 -0.08
CA ARG A 204 22.18 -1.20 0.22
C ARG A 204 21.93 -1.57 1.69
N ARG A 205 22.92 -2.14 2.39
CA ARG A 205 22.82 -2.46 3.83
C ARG A 205 22.77 -1.20 4.69
N TRP A 206 23.37 -0.11 4.24
CA TRP A 206 23.47 1.16 4.97
C TRP A 206 22.42 2.16 4.55
N VAL A 207 22.15 2.24 3.24
CA VAL A 207 21.22 3.21 2.67
C VAL A 207 20.27 2.50 1.71
N PRO A 208 18.98 2.42 2.02
CA PRO A 208 17.97 1.94 1.08
C PRO A 208 17.99 2.76 -0.22
N PRO A 209 17.91 2.10 -1.40
CA PRO A 209 18.05 2.77 -2.71
C PRO A 209 17.15 3.99 -2.88
N ILE A 210 15.88 3.89 -2.48
CA ILE A 210 14.93 4.99 -2.63
C ILE A 210 15.27 6.21 -1.75
N ILE A 211 15.85 5.97 -0.56
CA ILE A 211 16.28 7.05 0.34
C ILE A 211 17.48 7.78 -0.25
N GLY A 212 18.47 7.03 -0.73
CA GLY A 212 19.63 7.63 -1.40
C GLY A 212 19.23 8.42 -2.65
N ALA A 213 18.31 7.89 -3.45
CA ALA A 213 17.73 8.56 -4.60
C ALA A 213 17.02 9.87 -4.21
N PHE A 214 16.22 9.83 -3.13
CA PHE A 214 15.51 11.00 -2.61
C PHE A 214 16.47 12.11 -2.18
N VAL A 215 17.52 11.75 -1.44
CA VAL A 215 18.57 12.70 -1.00
C VAL A 215 19.34 13.27 -2.20
N ALA A 216 19.74 12.40 -3.14
CA ALA A 216 20.45 12.83 -4.34
C ALA A 216 19.63 13.81 -5.18
N GLY A 217 18.33 13.53 -5.32
CA GLY A 217 17.40 14.42 -6.00
C GLY A 217 17.23 15.77 -5.27
N GLY A 218 17.08 15.76 -3.96
CA GLY A 218 17.01 16.97 -3.15
C GLY A 218 18.26 17.83 -3.29
N VAL A 219 19.44 17.23 -3.29
CA VAL A 219 20.71 17.92 -3.55
C VAL A 219 20.77 18.48 -4.98
N ALA A 220 20.34 17.69 -5.97
CA ALA A 220 20.31 18.13 -7.35
C ALA A 220 19.37 19.33 -7.56
N VAL A 221 18.19 19.32 -6.94
CA VAL A 221 17.24 20.44 -6.95
C VAL A 221 17.84 21.67 -6.28
N ALA A 222 18.51 21.51 -5.13
CA ALA A 222 19.16 22.62 -4.42
C ALA A 222 20.26 23.27 -5.26
N ILE A 223 21.09 22.46 -5.96
CA ILE A 223 22.18 22.97 -6.83
C ILE A 223 21.62 23.62 -8.08
N SER A 224 20.56 23.08 -8.68
CA SER A 224 19.95 23.62 -9.90
C SER A 224 19.08 24.86 -9.66
N GLY A 225 18.87 25.28 -8.41
CA GLY A 225 18.00 26.41 -8.07
C GLY A 225 16.52 26.12 -8.35
N GLY A 226 16.14 24.86 -8.56
CA GLY A 226 14.78 24.44 -8.89
C GLY A 226 13.82 24.38 -7.70
N PHE A 227 14.19 24.89 -6.54
CA PHE A 227 13.35 24.94 -5.35
C PHE A 227 12.36 26.11 -5.46
N HIS A 228 11.09 25.80 -5.61
CA HIS A 228 10.03 26.81 -5.69
C HIS A 228 9.22 26.76 -4.38
N LEU A 229 9.70 27.44 -3.34
CA LEU A 229 8.92 27.63 -2.13
C LEU A 229 7.72 28.52 -2.47
N GLY A 230 6.54 27.92 -2.49
CA GLY A 230 5.26 28.63 -2.55
C GLY A 230 5.00 29.46 -1.27
N GLU A 231 3.80 29.97 -1.12
CA GLU A 231 3.38 30.61 0.13
C GLU A 231 3.49 29.58 1.27
N ARG A 232 4.18 29.96 2.34
CA ARG A 232 4.37 29.09 3.52
C ARG A 232 3.02 28.66 4.07
N ALA A 233 2.91 27.40 4.43
CA ALA A 233 1.75 26.91 5.15
C ALA A 233 1.49 27.78 6.38
N THR A 234 0.24 28.18 6.56
CA THR A 234 -0.17 29.01 7.71
C THR A 234 -0.02 28.30 9.04
N SER A 235 0.11 26.98 9.02
CA SER A 235 0.30 26.13 10.21
C SER A 235 1.22 24.97 9.89
N SER A 236 2.12 24.64 10.82
CA SER A 236 2.96 23.43 10.75
C SER A 236 2.19 22.17 11.16
N ILE A 237 1.03 22.31 11.79
CA ILE A 237 0.19 21.20 12.26
C ILE A 237 -1.00 21.07 11.31
N ALA A 238 -1.27 19.82 10.90
CA ALA A 238 -2.38 19.52 10.01
C ALA A 238 -3.72 19.76 10.69
N ALA A 239 -4.60 20.46 9.97
CA ALA A 239 -6.02 20.54 10.28
C ALA A 239 -6.76 19.74 9.20
N PRO A 240 -7.19 18.49 9.48
CA PRO A 240 -7.90 17.70 8.49
C PRO A 240 -9.20 18.39 8.10
N ALA A 241 -9.43 18.52 6.81
CA ALA A 241 -10.66 19.09 6.26
C ALA A 241 -11.68 17.97 6.09
N PHE A 242 -12.83 18.07 6.76
CA PHE A 242 -13.97 17.22 6.45
C PHE A 242 -14.51 17.58 5.07
N GLN A 243 -14.66 16.58 4.23
CA GLN A 243 -15.07 16.75 2.84
C GLN A 243 -16.34 15.96 2.59
N ALA A 244 -17.29 16.59 1.91
CA ALA A 244 -18.57 15.95 1.62
C ALA A 244 -18.43 14.96 0.47
N PRO A 245 -18.83 13.69 0.64
CA PRO A 245 -18.87 12.73 -0.44
C PRO A 245 -20.06 13.00 -1.37
N GLU A 246 -19.87 12.79 -2.66
CA GLU A 246 -20.91 12.76 -3.66
C GLU A 246 -21.06 11.31 -4.18
N PHE A 247 -22.29 10.83 -4.35
CA PHE A 247 -22.52 9.48 -4.81
C PHE A 247 -22.94 9.49 -6.26
N SER A 248 -22.12 8.90 -7.13
CA SER A 248 -22.45 8.68 -8.53
C SER A 248 -22.33 7.20 -8.87
N LEU A 249 -23.31 6.67 -9.61
CA LEU A 249 -23.24 5.28 -10.07
C LEU A 249 -22.01 5.03 -10.94
N ARG A 250 -21.58 6.03 -11.70
CA ARG A 250 -20.39 5.99 -12.52
C ARG A 250 -19.14 5.72 -11.69
N ALA A 251 -18.87 6.54 -10.66
CA ALA A 251 -17.72 6.38 -9.79
C ALA A 251 -17.75 5.01 -9.06
N ILE A 252 -18.93 4.58 -8.61
CA ILE A 252 -19.10 3.30 -7.92
C ILE A 252 -18.73 2.13 -8.84
N PHE A 253 -19.23 2.10 -10.09
CA PHE A 253 -18.89 1.01 -11.01
C PHE A 253 -17.45 1.07 -11.49
N GLU A 254 -16.87 2.26 -11.62
CA GLU A 254 -15.49 2.44 -12.07
C GLU A 254 -14.45 2.04 -11.01
N LEU A 255 -14.63 2.48 -9.77
CA LEU A 255 -13.59 2.43 -8.75
C LEU A 255 -13.83 1.38 -7.65
N VAL A 256 -15.08 1.15 -7.22
CA VAL A 256 -15.35 0.30 -6.03
C VAL A 256 -14.76 -1.10 -6.17
N VAL A 257 -15.02 -1.76 -7.30
CA VAL A 257 -14.55 -3.14 -7.50
C VAL A 257 -13.03 -3.21 -7.67
N PRO A 258 -12.39 -2.43 -8.56
CA PRO A 258 -10.93 -2.43 -8.67
C PRO A 258 -10.26 -2.04 -7.36
N LEU A 259 -10.75 -1.02 -6.65
CA LEU A 259 -10.16 -0.56 -5.40
C LEU A 259 -10.29 -1.62 -4.29
N ALA A 260 -11.46 -2.25 -4.13
CA ALA A 260 -11.64 -3.36 -3.19
C ALA A 260 -10.69 -4.53 -3.49
N ILE A 261 -10.48 -4.86 -4.78
CA ILE A 261 -9.53 -5.90 -5.20
C ILE A 261 -8.09 -5.50 -4.83
N THR A 262 -7.69 -4.26 -5.07
CA THR A 262 -6.35 -3.80 -4.70
C THR A 262 -6.11 -3.88 -3.19
N VAL A 263 -7.13 -3.62 -2.38
CA VAL A 263 -7.03 -3.74 -0.91
C VAL A 263 -7.03 -5.21 -0.48
N ILE A 264 -8.07 -5.97 -0.83
CA ILE A 264 -8.29 -7.31 -0.28
C ILE A 264 -7.30 -8.31 -0.88
N VAL A 265 -7.20 -8.36 -2.21
CA VAL A 265 -6.43 -9.39 -2.90
C VAL A 265 -4.95 -9.02 -2.98
N VAL A 266 -4.63 -7.81 -3.43
CA VAL A 266 -3.24 -7.42 -3.66
C VAL A 266 -2.54 -7.08 -2.34
N GLN A 267 -2.97 -6.07 -1.64
CA GLN A 267 -2.25 -5.54 -0.48
C GLN A 267 -2.40 -6.41 0.76
N ASN A 268 -3.64 -6.73 1.16
CA ASN A 268 -3.87 -7.60 2.31
C ASN A 268 -3.33 -9.01 2.04
N GLY A 269 -3.46 -9.51 0.80
CA GLY A 269 -2.88 -10.79 0.39
C GLY A 269 -1.37 -10.83 0.56
N GLN A 270 -0.65 -9.80 0.08
CA GLN A 270 0.80 -9.67 0.27
C GLN A 270 1.17 -9.53 1.75
N GLY A 271 0.46 -8.68 2.50
CA GLY A 271 0.71 -8.48 3.94
C GLY A 271 0.57 -9.77 4.73
N VAL A 272 -0.49 -10.52 4.49
CA VAL A 272 -0.74 -11.84 5.11
C VAL A 272 0.36 -12.85 4.73
N ALA A 273 0.77 -12.90 3.46
CA ALA A 273 1.82 -13.80 3.00
C ALA A 273 3.18 -13.49 3.67
N VAL A 274 3.53 -12.22 3.77
CA VAL A 274 4.75 -11.75 4.46
C VAL A 274 4.72 -12.12 5.94
N LEU A 275 3.62 -11.85 6.64
CA LEU A 275 3.48 -12.20 8.05
C LEU A 275 3.56 -13.71 8.27
N ARG A 276 2.93 -14.49 7.40
CA ARG A 276 2.99 -15.96 7.44
C ARG A 276 4.42 -16.49 7.23
N SER A 277 5.17 -15.93 6.26
CA SER A 277 6.58 -16.33 6.03
C SER A 277 7.49 -16.03 7.21
N ALA A 278 7.14 -15.01 8.03
CA ALA A 278 7.81 -14.68 9.28
C ALA A 278 7.26 -15.48 10.49
N GLY A 279 6.37 -16.44 10.26
CA GLY A 279 5.78 -17.31 11.28
C GLY A 279 4.64 -16.69 12.09
N HIS A 280 4.08 -15.56 11.65
CA HIS A 280 2.90 -14.95 12.27
C HIS A 280 1.61 -15.48 11.65
N ARG A 281 0.56 -15.65 12.47
CA ARG A 281 -0.78 -16.01 12.02
C ARG A 281 -1.68 -14.78 12.05
N ALA A 282 -1.77 -14.09 10.92
CA ALA A 282 -2.56 -12.87 10.80
C ALA A 282 -4.07 -13.16 10.89
N PRO A 283 -4.84 -12.40 11.68
CA PRO A 283 -6.30 -12.51 11.78
C PRO A 283 -6.98 -11.85 10.57
N VAL A 284 -7.03 -12.57 9.45
CA VAL A 284 -7.34 -12.03 8.11
C VAL A 284 -8.71 -11.36 8.04
N ASN A 285 -9.74 -11.97 8.66
CA ASN A 285 -11.09 -11.43 8.63
C ASN A 285 -11.19 -10.13 9.45
N VAL A 286 -10.65 -10.14 10.69
CA VAL A 286 -10.66 -8.95 11.56
C VAL A 286 -9.86 -7.81 10.95
N LEU A 287 -8.68 -8.10 10.36
CA LEU A 287 -7.88 -7.07 9.69
C LEU A 287 -8.62 -6.48 8.49
N THR A 288 -9.35 -7.30 7.74
CA THR A 288 -10.14 -6.82 6.60
C THR A 288 -11.33 -5.97 7.06
N VAL A 289 -12.04 -6.34 8.14
CA VAL A 289 -13.08 -5.49 8.74
C VAL A 289 -12.47 -4.16 9.19
N ALA A 290 -11.34 -4.20 9.88
CA ALA A 290 -10.65 -3.00 10.34
C ALA A 290 -10.24 -2.10 9.16
N CYS A 291 -9.68 -2.68 8.08
CA CYS A 291 -9.38 -1.93 6.86
C CYS A 291 -10.63 -1.24 6.30
N GLY A 292 -11.75 -1.94 6.22
CA GLY A 292 -13.00 -1.36 5.70
C GLY A 292 -13.53 -0.20 6.55
N ILE A 293 -13.62 -0.39 7.88
CA ILE A 293 -14.09 0.65 8.81
C ILE A 293 -13.15 1.86 8.78
N TRP A 294 -11.81 1.62 8.79
CA TRP A 294 -10.83 2.69 8.71
C TRP A 294 -10.84 3.41 7.37
N SER A 295 -11.10 2.70 6.26
CA SER A 295 -11.29 3.30 4.95
C SER A 295 -12.48 4.28 4.93
N MET A 296 -13.60 3.91 5.55
CA MET A 296 -14.75 4.82 5.67
C MET A 296 -14.41 6.06 6.50
N ALA A 297 -13.70 5.88 7.63
CA ALA A 297 -13.24 7.01 8.44
C ALA A 297 -12.25 7.89 7.66
N ALA A 298 -11.32 7.29 6.92
CA ALA A 298 -10.34 8.00 6.09
C ALA A 298 -11.00 8.79 4.96
N ALA A 299 -12.03 8.23 4.32
CA ALA A 299 -12.78 8.90 3.25
C ALA A 299 -13.38 10.24 3.70
N SER A 300 -13.85 10.35 4.96
CA SER A 300 -14.43 11.60 5.49
C SER A 300 -13.47 12.78 5.55
N ILE A 301 -12.17 12.51 5.53
CA ILE A 301 -11.10 13.52 5.55
C ILE A 301 -10.26 13.48 4.26
N GLY A 302 -10.78 12.89 3.21
CA GLY A 302 -10.14 12.88 1.89
C GLY A 302 -9.00 11.89 1.74
N ALA A 303 -8.97 10.81 2.53
CA ALA A 303 -7.89 9.82 2.43
C ALA A 303 -8.40 8.50 1.85
N ILE A 304 -7.57 7.91 1.00
CA ILE A 304 -7.85 6.65 0.30
C ILE A 304 -7.86 5.43 1.25
N SER A 305 -8.43 4.35 0.75
CA SER A 305 -8.65 3.10 1.46
C SER A 305 -7.40 2.53 2.13
N THR A 306 -7.59 2.13 3.38
CA THR A 306 -6.62 1.48 4.26
C THR A 306 -6.41 0.02 3.85
N CYS A 307 -5.19 -0.47 3.95
CA CYS A 307 -4.83 -1.87 3.72
C CYS A 307 -3.71 -2.35 4.66
N LEU A 308 -3.54 -3.66 4.76
CA LEU A 308 -2.36 -4.27 5.39
C LEU A 308 -1.19 -4.20 4.39
N ALA A 309 -0.24 -3.29 4.63
CA ALA A 309 0.80 -2.96 3.66
C ALA A 309 1.89 -4.05 3.56
N GLY A 310 1.87 -4.84 2.50
CA GLY A 310 2.85 -5.92 2.28
C GLY A 310 4.31 -5.48 2.38
N PRO A 311 4.77 -4.49 1.61
CA PRO A 311 6.16 -4.02 1.65
C PRO A 311 6.58 -3.50 3.02
N THR A 312 5.74 -2.71 3.69
CA THR A 312 6.03 -2.19 5.03
C THR A 312 6.12 -3.33 6.04
N ASN A 313 5.18 -4.30 6.00
CA ASN A 313 5.24 -5.48 6.86
C ASN A 313 6.53 -6.29 6.66
N ALA A 314 7.02 -6.41 5.41
CA ALA A 314 8.29 -7.07 5.12
C ALA A 314 9.48 -6.40 5.83
N LEU A 315 9.48 -5.07 5.91
CA LEU A 315 10.51 -4.32 6.64
C LEU A 315 10.39 -4.51 8.16
N LEU A 316 9.17 -4.55 8.71
CA LEU A 316 8.96 -4.75 10.14
C LEU A 316 9.38 -6.14 10.62
N VAL A 317 9.26 -7.17 9.77
CA VAL A 317 9.67 -8.56 10.10
C VAL A 317 11.10 -8.90 9.69
N ALA A 318 11.87 -7.96 9.12
CA ALA A 318 13.18 -8.23 8.53
C ALA A 318 14.24 -8.72 9.52
N GLY A 319 13.99 -8.62 10.83
CA GLY A 319 14.96 -9.08 11.83
C GLY A 319 14.39 -9.16 13.24
N GLY A 320 15.21 -9.69 14.14
CA GLY A 320 14.86 -9.83 15.55
C GLY A 320 14.01 -11.07 15.86
N ALA A 321 13.73 -11.28 17.15
CA ALA A 321 12.90 -12.39 17.62
C ALA A 321 11.43 -12.14 17.29
N ARG A 322 10.76 -13.12 16.70
CA ARG A 322 9.35 -13.05 16.24
C ARG A 322 8.40 -12.46 17.29
N GLN A 323 8.50 -12.92 18.55
CA GLN A 323 7.60 -12.48 19.62
C GLN A 323 7.76 -11.01 19.99
N ARG A 324 8.85 -10.35 19.58
CA ARG A 324 9.17 -8.96 19.87
C ARG A 324 8.96 -8.04 18.67
N GLN A 325 8.73 -8.57 17.46
CA GLN A 325 8.58 -7.79 16.22
C GLN A 325 7.39 -6.82 16.26
N TYR A 326 6.35 -7.07 17.10
CA TYR A 326 5.25 -6.15 17.26
C TYR A 326 5.70 -4.74 17.70
N THR A 327 6.85 -4.64 18.41
CA THR A 327 7.40 -3.34 18.82
C THR A 327 7.92 -2.53 17.63
N ALA A 328 8.30 -3.18 16.50
CA ALA A 328 8.58 -2.48 15.26
C ALA A 328 7.29 -1.87 14.66
N GLY A 329 6.16 -2.57 14.76
CA GLY A 329 4.84 -2.04 14.39
C GLY A 329 4.45 -0.84 15.26
N LEU A 330 4.68 -0.91 16.59
CA LEU A 330 4.43 0.22 17.50
C LEU A 330 5.33 1.42 17.13
N THR A 331 6.61 1.19 16.84
CA THR A 331 7.52 2.27 16.39
C THR A 331 7.02 2.92 15.11
N PHE A 332 6.71 2.11 14.10
CA PHE A 332 6.17 2.61 12.83
C PHE A 332 4.88 3.43 13.07
N GLY A 333 3.95 2.91 13.86
CA GLY A 333 2.67 3.58 14.13
C GLY A 333 2.84 4.95 14.81
N VAL A 334 3.70 5.04 15.85
CA VAL A 334 4.00 6.34 16.49
C VAL A 334 4.59 7.34 15.50
N LEU A 335 5.60 6.90 14.74
CA LEU A 335 6.27 7.76 13.78
C LEU A 335 5.35 8.18 12.63
N ALA A 336 4.46 7.28 12.17
CA ALA A 336 3.44 7.59 11.16
C ALA A 336 2.49 8.68 11.66
N VAL A 337 1.98 8.55 12.90
CA VAL A 337 1.14 9.60 13.50
C VAL A 337 1.86 10.95 13.53
N LEU A 338 3.14 10.96 13.92
CA LEU A 338 3.94 12.20 13.93
C LEU A 338 4.07 12.81 12.53
N VAL A 339 4.40 12.00 11.50
CA VAL A 339 4.49 12.49 10.12
C VAL A 339 3.15 13.06 9.65
N GLY A 340 2.03 12.38 9.94
CA GLY A 340 0.72 12.87 9.54
C GLY A 340 0.31 14.16 10.26
N VAL A 341 0.65 14.32 11.54
CA VAL A 341 0.40 15.58 12.28
C VAL A 341 1.17 16.74 11.64
N PHE A 342 2.39 16.49 11.14
CA PHE A 342 3.21 17.49 10.44
C PHE A 342 3.05 17.45 8.91
N ALA A 343 1.96 16.89 8.41
CA ALA A 343 1.69 16.79 6.98
C ALA A 343 1.81 18.10 6.20
N PRO A 344 1.40 19.29 6.71
CA PRO A 344 1.58 20.53 5.96
C PRO A 344 3.02 20.83 5.57
N VAL A 345 3.95 20.65 6.53
CA VAL A 345 5.39 20.85 6.27
C VAL A 345 5.92 19.88 5.23
N PHE A 346 5.46 18.63 5.32
CA PHE A 346 5.88 17.59 4.38
C PHE A 346 5.33 17.84 2.97
N VAL A 347 4.06 18.21 2.84
CA VAL A 347 3.42 18.55 1.55
C VAL A 347 4.07 19.75 0.92
N GLU A 348 4.28 20.83 1.70
CA GLU A 348 4.95 22.04 1.23
C GLU A 348 6.36 21.73 0.68
N LEU A 349 7.13 20.95 1.42
CA LEU A 349 8.46 20.50 0.98
C LEU A 349 8.39 19.73 -0.34
N MET A 350 7.42 18.84 -0.49
CA MET A 350 7.27 18.02 -1.70
C MET A 350 6.78 18.84 -2.89
N LEU A 351 5.82 19.74 -2.68
CA LEU A 351 5.31 20.62 -3.75
C LEU A 351 6.33 21.68 -4.18
N ALA A 352 7.31 21.99 -3.32
CA ALA A 352 8.44 22.83 -3.70
C ALA A 352 9.42 22.15 -4.66
N MET A 353 9.35 20.81 -4.80
CA MET A 353 10.19 20.05 -5.73
C MET A 353 9.67 20.13 -7.16
N PRO A 354 10.53 20.11 -8.18
CA PRO A 354 10.11 20.02 -9.58
C PRO A 354 9.28 18.75 -9.84
N ALA A 355 8.33 18.83 -10.78
CA ALA A 355 7.51 17.69 -11.18
C ALA A 355 8.36 16.47 -11.59
N ALA A 356 9.49 16.69 -12.26
CA ALA A 356 10.43 15.63 -12.61
C ALA A 356 11.01 14.89 -11.40
N PHE A 357 11.22 15.57 -10.25
CA PHE A 357 11.63 14.93 -9.01
C PHE A 357 10.57 13.95 -8.52
N ILE A 358 9.31 14.40 -8.43
CA ILE A 358 8.18 13.60 -7.94
C ILE A 358 7.94 12.40 -8.85
N ALA A 359 7.93 12.62 -10.17
CA ALA A 359 7.75 11.56 -11.18
C ALA A 359 8.86 10.51 -11.10
N THR A 360 10.12 10.94 -11.02
CA THR A 360 11.27 10.01 -10.95
C THR A 360 11.24 9.19 -9.65
N ILE A 361 11.03 9.82 -8.50
CA ILE A 361 10.97 9.12 -7.20
C ILE A 361 9.77 8.17 -7.15
N GLY A 362 8.60 8.62 -7.61
CA GLY A 362 7.37 7.80 -7.65
C GLY A 362 7.54 6.56 -8.51
N GLY A 363 8.07 6.72 -9.72
CA GLY A 363 8.28 5.61 -10.64
C GLY A 363 9.36 4.62 -10.17
N LEU A 364 10.48 5.10 -9.64
CA LEU A 364 11.52 4.22 -9.07
C LEU A 364 11.02 3.46 -7.82
N ALA A 365 10.17 4.07 -7.01
CA ALA A 365 9.54 3.40 -5.87
C ALA A 365 8.64 2.24 -6.30
N LEU A 366 7.97 2.37 -7.44
CA LEU A 366 7.09 1.33 -7.99
C LEU A 366 7.82 0.29 -8.84
N LEU A 367 9.09 0.51 -9.22
CA LEU A 367 9.81 -0.37 -10.15
C LEU A 367 9.85 -1.82 -9.68
N GLY A 368 10.11 -2.06 -8.40
CA GLY A 368 10.09 -3.41 -7.82
C GLY A 368 8.69 -4.02 -7.77
N ALA A 369 7.67 -3.21 -7.51
CA ALA A 369 6.27 -3.65 -7.52
C ALA A 369 5.80 -3.97 -8.94
N LEU A 370 6.17 -3.17 -9.93
CA LEU A 370 5.93 -3.41 -11.36
C LEU A 370 6.60 -4.71 -11.82
N GLN A 371 7.87 -4.92 -11.50
CA GLN A 371 8.59 -6.16 -11.82
C GLN A 371 7.88 -7.39 -11.21
N ASN A 372 7.49 -7.33 -9.94
CA ASN A 372 6.79 -8.42 -9.28
C ASN A 372 5.40 -8.67 -9.88
N ALA A 373 4.69 -7.60 -10.27
CA ALA A 373 3.40 -7.70 -10.94
C ALA A 373 3.53 -8.43 -12.29
N PHE A 374 4.52 -8.07 -13.12
CA PHE A 374 4.80 -8.79 -14.38
C PHE A 374 5.15 -10.25 -14.14
N ARG A 375 6.02 -10.55 -13.18
CA ARG A 375 6.37 -11.94 -12.88
C ARG A 375 5.14 -12.75 -12.47
N ALA A 376 4.35 -12.27 -11.52
CA ALA A 376 3.16 -12.97 -11.03
C ALA A 376 2.06 -13.07 -12.09
N ALA A 377 1.98 -12.13 -13.04
CA ALA A 377 1.01 -12.16 -14.13
C ALA A 377 1.32 -13.24 -15.18
N PHE A 378 2.62 -13.52 -15.45
CA PHE A 378 3.03 -14.34 -16.61
C PHE A 378 3.83 -15.60 -16.24
N GLU A 379 3.88 -15.99 -14.97
CA GLU A 379 4.76 -17.09 -14.53
C GLU A 379 4.28 -18.48 -14.95
N ALA A 380 2.96 -18.80 -14.90
CA ALA A 380 2.53 -20.18 -15.10
C ALA A 380 1.14 -20.40 -15.71
N ARG A 381 0.08 -19.78 -15.20
CA ARG A 381 -1.32 -20.03 -15.55
C ARG A 381 -2.02 -18.74 -15.94
N PHE A 382 -3.16 -18.88 -16.61
CA PHE A 382 -4.00 -17.73 -17.00
C PHE A 382 -3.23 -16.65 -17.79
N THR A 383 -2.21 -17.07 -18.55
CA THR A 383 -1.28 -16.16 -19.22
C THR A 383 -1.94 -15.35 -20.34
N LEU A 384 -2.89 -15.95 -21.06
CA LEU A 384 -3.65 -15.25 -22.09
C LEU A 384 -4.64 -14.28 -21.47
N GLY A 385 -5.37 -14.68 -20.42
CA GLY A 385 -6.25 -13.79 -19.68
C GLY A 385 -5.49 -12.63 -19.04
N ALA A 386 -4.31 -12.92 -18.46
CA ALA A 386 -3.42 -11.90 -17.93
C ALA A 386 -2.95 -10.91 -19.04
N LEU A 387 -2.57 -11.43 -20.21
CA LEU A 387 -2.18 -10.57 -21.34
C LEU A 387 -3.32 -9.66 -21.79
N VAL A 388 -4.54 -10.19 -21.92
CA VAL A 388 -5.72 -9.39 -22.30
C VAL A 388 -5.99 -8.34 -21.21
N THR A 389 -5.96 -8.72 -19.93
CA THR A 389 -6.09 -7.78 -18.81
C THR A 389 -5.09 -6.64 -18.91
N PHE A 390 -3.82 -6.98 -19.11
CA PHE A 390 -2.75 -5.98 -19.23
C PHE A 390 -2.97 -5.03 -20.39
N LEU A 391 -3.23 -5.57 -21.60
CA LEU A 391 -3.43 -4.77 -22.80
C LEU A 391 -4.64 -3.83 -22.70
N VAL A 392 -5.74 -4.33 -22.13
CA VAL A 392 -6.91 -3.48 -21.87
C VAL A 392 -6.61 -2.43 -20.81
N SER A 393 -5.92 -2.80 -19.72
CA SER A 393 -5.63 -1.87 -18.61
C SER A 393 -4.73 -0.71 -18.99
N ILE A 394 -3.85 -0.87 -20.01
CA ILE A 394 -2.98 0.21 -20.50
C ILE A 394 -3.60 1.02 -21.64
N SER A 395 -4.78 0.61 -22.12
CA SER A 395 -5.47 1.33 -23.18
C SER A 395 -6.30 2.48 -22.62
N ASP A 396 -6.66 3.42 -23.47
CA ASP A 396 -7.60 4.51 -23.14
C ASP A 396 -9.07 4.07 -23.26
N LEU A 397 -9.33 2.74 -23.15
CA LEU A 397 -10.66 2.19 -23.28
C LEU A 397 -11.57 2.67 -22.15
N SER A 398 -12.62 3.36 -22.47
CA SER A 398 -13.71 3.70 -21.56
C SER A 398 -15.03 3.20 -22.12
N VAL A 399 -15.67 2.26 -21.46
CA VAL A 399 -16.97 1.73 -21.82
C VAL A 399 -17.95 2.07 -20.72
N LEU A 400 -19.09 2.66 -21.06
CA LEU A 400 -20.07 3.19 -20.09
C LEU A 400 -19.46 4.20 -19.11
N ASN A 401 -18.43 4.91 -19.54
CA ASN A 401 -17.62 5.82 -18.71
C ASN A 401 -16.87 5.13 -17.55
N ILE A 402 -16.64 3.82 -17.62
CA ILE A 402 -15.85 3.05 -16.66
C ILE A 402 -14.46 2.84 -17.26
N GLY A 403 -13.43 3.12 -16.50
CA GLY A 403 -12.04 3.09 -16.94
C GLY A 403 -11.50 1.70 -17.29
N ALA A 404 -10.47 1.69 -18.12
CA ALA A 404 -9.83 0.49 -18.67
C ALA A 404 -9.43 -0.59 -17.66
N PRO A 405 -8.92 -0.29 -16.45
CA PRO A 405 -8.50 -1.35 -15.50
C PRO A 405 -9.63 -2.28 -15.06
N PHE A 406 -10.85 -1.75 -14.88
CA PHE A 406 -12.02 -2.57 -14.58
C PHE A 406 -12.34 -3.52 -15.74
N TRP A 407 -12.41 -2.99 -16.96
CA TRP A 407 -12.72 -3.78 -18.16
C TRP A 407 -11.60 -4.77 -18.48
N GLY A 408 -10.36 -4.44 -18.14
CA GLY A 408 -9.22 -5.36 -18.20
C GLY A 408 -9.45 -6.60 -17.34
N LEU A 409 -9.86 -6.41 -16.09
CA LEU A 409 -10.19 -7.54 -15.20
C LEU A 409 -11.35 -8.38 -15.77
N VAL A 410 -12.43 -7.75 -16.19
CA VAL A 410 -13.60 -8.45 -16.74
C VAL A 410 -13.22 -9.24 -18.00
N ALA A 411 -12.55 -8.60 -18.96
CA ALA A 411 -12.11 -9.24 -20.20
C ALA A 411 -11.14 -10.39 -19.93
N GLY A 412 -10.16 -10.20 -19.05
CA GLY A 412 -9.20 -11.24 -18.71
C GLY A 412 -9.81 -12.47 -18.06
N VAL A 413 -10.73 -12.26 -17.10
CA VAL A 413 -11.47 -13.37 -16.48
C VAL A 413 -12.33 -14.09 -17.51
N LEU A 414 -13.05 -13.37 -18.38
CA LEU A 414 -13.88 -13.97 -19.43
C LEU A 414 -13.04 -14.77 -20.43
N VAL A 415 -11.93 -14.23 -20.91
CA VAL A 415 -11.02 -14.92 -21.82
C VAL A 415 -10.48 -16.19 -21.18
N SER A 416 -9.99 -16.10 -19.95
CA SER A 416 -9.51 -17.29 -19.24
C SER A 416 -10.61 -18.31 -19.02
N TRP A 417 -11.83 -17.88 -18.70
CA TRP A 417 -12.96 -18.78 -18.53
C TRP A 417 -13.35 -19.51 -19.82
N ILE A 418 -13.16 -18.89 -20.99
CA ILE A 418 -13.45 -19.48 -22.29
C ILE A 418 -12.30 -20.34 -22.79
N VAL A 419 -11.05 -19.85 -22.72
CA VAL A 419 -9.89 -20.44 -23.41
C VAL A 419 -9.00 -21.24 -22.44
N GLU A 420 -8.87 -20.82 -21.19
CA GLU A 420 -7.94 -21.38 -20.18
C GLU A 420 -8.70 -22.15 -19.09
N ARG A 421 -9.83 -22.79 -19.41
CA ARG A 421 -10.69 -23.50 -18.44
C ARG A 421 -9.94 -24.55 -17.60
N ARG A 422 -8.91 -25.16 -18.18
CA ARG A 422 -8.10 -26.17 -17.47
C ARG A 422 -7.32 -25.60 -16.30
N ASP A 423 -7.06 -24.30 -16.32
CA ASP A 423 -6.32 -23.62 -15.27
C ASP A 423 -7.17 -23.35 -14.02
N PHE A 424 -8.51 -23.35 -14.16
CA PHE A 424 -9.46 -23.29 -13.03
C PHE A 424 -9.66 -24.65 -12.35
N ALA A 425 -9.36 -25.74 -13.03
CA ALA A 425 -9.61 -27.10 -12.54
C ALA A 425 -8.43 -27.68 -11.73
N ARG A 426 -7.37 -26.94 -11.61
CA ARG A 426 -6.14 -27.27 -10.88
C ARG A 426 -5.92 -26.30 -9.73
#